data_7b02c880cd28bfff5abfb2b582764d2f
#
_entry.id   7b02c880cd28bfff5abfb2b582764d2f
#
_cell.length_a   1.000
_cell.length_b   1.000
_cell.length_c   1.000
_cell.angle_alpha   90.00
_cell.angle_beta   90.00
_cell.angle_gamma   90.00
#
_symmetry.space_group_name_H-M   'P 1'
#
loop_
_entity.id
_entity.type
_entity.pdbx_description
1 polymer ?
#
loop_
_entity_poly.entity_id
_entity_poly.type
_entity_poly.pdbx_seq_one_letter_code
_entity_poly.pdbx_strand_id
1 'polypeptide(L)'
;MAMPEEINRIACDQMSSILFAPTQTAIENLRKEGFMDIEVRFKYGKERQVFNSGDIMYDNSLYFAKFSGQTKILESNSLQANNYILATIHRDNNTDNPARLESIFRALLHISYEDKIDIILPLHPRTSKLMPKNLSPELYDKVVQSSLLKLIEPVSFLEMIELEKNAKLVITDSGGVQKEAFFFEKPCVILRPETEWVEIVAHGAGVITDA
;
A
#
# COMPACT_ATOMS: atom_id res chain seq x y z
N MET A 1 7.93 10.97 16.81
CA MET A 1 7.47 9.57 16.86
C MET A 1 5.96 9.57 17.09
N ALA A 2 5.19 9.55 16.01
CA ALA A 2 3.72 9.63 16.09
C ALA A 2 3.05 8.24 15.94
N MET A 3 3.79 7.22 15.47
CA MET A 3 3.23 5.91 15.17
C MET A 3 3.77 4.83 16.14
N PRO A 4 2.88 3.99 16.72
CA PRO A 4 3.29 2.88 17.59
C PRO A 4 4.25 1.90 16.90
N GLU A 5 4.08 1.70 15.59
CA GLU A 5 4.94 0.84 14.77
C GLU A 5 6.39 1.32 14.77
N GLU A 6 6.63 2.62 14.71
CA GLU A 6 7.98 3.18 14.76
C GLU A 6 8.65 2.94 16.11
N ILE A 7 7.92 3.08 17.20
CA ILE A 7 8.42 2.77 18.54
C ILE A 7 8.80 1.29 18.65
N ASN A 8 7.94 0.41 18.14
CA ASN A 8 8.21 -1.04 18.13
C ASN A 8 9.44 -1.36 17.28
N ARG A 9 9.58 -0.76 16.09
CA ARG A 9 10.76 -0.93 15.24
C ARG A 9 12.04 -0.54 16.00
N ILE A 10 12.07 0.66 16.55
CA ILE A 10 13.25 1.14 17.29
C ILE A 10 13.60 0.21 18.45
N ALA A 11 12.61 -0.24 19.20
CA ALA A 11 12.85 -1.17 20.30
C ALA A 11 13.42 -2.50 19.81
N CYS A 12 12.85 -3.08 18.75
CA CYS A 12 13.35 -4.32 18.12
C CYS A 12 14.77 -4.14 17.60
N ASP A 13 15.05 -3.06 16.89
CA ASP A 13 16.37 -2.76 16.34
C ASP A 13 17.42 -2.65 17.47
N GLN A 14 17.07 -2.00 18.59
CA GLN A 14 17.97 -1.87 19.75
C GLN A 14 18.26 -3.21 20.44
N MET A 15 17.36 -4.15 20.44
CA MET A 15 17.49 -5.44 21.12
C MET A 15 18.08 -6.53 20.21
N SER A 16 18.05 -6.36 18.88
CA SER A 16 18.46 -7.37 17.92
C SER A 16 19.97 -7.44 17.75
N SER A 17 20.51 -8.65 17.65
CA SER A 17 21.92 -8.89 17.32
C SER A 17 22.17 -8.90 15.81
N ILE A 18 21.14 -9.20 15.01
CA ILE A 18 21.19 -9.25 13.55
C ILE A 18 20.04 -8.42 13.00
N LEU A 19 20.34 -7.53 12.07
CA LEU A 19 19.38 -6.68 11.37
C LEU A 19 19.45 -6.97 9.88
N PHE A 20 18.28 -7.23 9.27
CA PHE A 20 18.13 -7.39 7.83
C PHE A 20 17.43 -6.15 7.28
N ALA A 21 18.15 -5.36 6.53
CA ALA A 21 17.63 -4.13 5.91
C ALA A 21 17.19 -4.42 4.47
N PRO A 22 15.97 -4.03 4.06
CA PRO A 22 15.45 -4.35 2.74
C PRO A 22 16.01 -3.46 1.63
N THR A 23 16.48 -2.26 1.96
CA THR A 23 16.92 -1.26 0.97
C THR A 23 18.21 -0.56 1.41
N GLN A 24 18.84 0.12 0.46
CA GLN A 24 20.00 0.96 0.76
C GLN A 24 19.62 2.12 1.70
N THR A 25 18.44 2.71 1.54
CA THR A 25 17.92 3.75 2.45
C THR A 25 17.79 3.24 3.89
N ALA A 26 17.33 2.00 4.07
CA ALA A 26 17.27 1.39 5.40
C ALA A 26 18.66 1.22 6.03
N ILE A 27 19.66 0.81 5.26
CA ILE A 27 21.07 0.75 5.70
C ILE A 27 21.57 2.14 6.13
N GLU A 28 21.29 3.17 5.34
CA GLU A 28 21.71 4.54 5.65
C GLU A 28 21.03 5.08 6.92
N ASN A 29 19.76 4.75 7.11
CA ASN A 29 19.04 5.13 8.31
C ASN A 29 19.60 4.43 9.55
N LEU A 30 19.84 3.12 9.48
CA LEU A 30 20.50 2.38 10.55
C LEU A 30 21.89 2.96 10.87
N ARG A 31 22.66 3.37 9.86
CA ARG A 31 23.93 4.05 10.06
C ARG A 31 23.78 5.37 10.81
N LYS A 32 22.80 6.20 10.43
CA LYS A 32 22.51 7.47 11.12
C LYS A 32 22.06 7.25 12.56
N GLU A 33 21.40 6.13 12.84
CA GLU A 33 21.00 5.72 14.19
C GLU A 33 22.12 5.07 15.00
N GLY A 34 23.36 4.98 14.46
CA GLY A 34 24.56 4.46 15.16
C GLY A 34 24.70 2.93 15.11
N PHE A 35 23.89 2.23 14.32
CA PHE A 35 23.93 0.76 14.27
C PHE A 35 25.13 0.17 13.50
N MET A 36 25.82 0.99 12.73
CA MET A 36 26.96 0.57 11.91
C MET A 36 28.31 0.90 12.56
N ASP A 37 28.33 1.59 13.69
CA ASP A 37 29.55 1.94 14.39
C ASP A 37 30.09 0.71 15.12
N ILE A 38 31.30 0.30 14.75
CA ILE A 38 31.98 -0.93 15.18
C ILE A 38 32.23 -0.99 16.71
N GLU A 39 32.07 0.12 17.44
CA GLU A 39 32.35 0.22 18.87
C GLU A 39 31.17 -0.11 19.79
N VAL A 40 29.97 -0.30 19.28
CA VAL A 40 28.81 -0.67 20.11
C VAL A 40 28.84 -2.16 20.40
N ARG A 41 29.70 -2.56 21.32
CA ARG A 41 29.69 -3.93 21.86
C ARG A 41 28.44 -4.14 22.69
N PHE A 42 27.61 -5.09 22.29
CA PHE A 42 26.54 -5.55 23.14
C PHE A 42 27.08 -5.98 24.53
N LYS A 43 26.28 -5.78 25.56
CA LYS A 43 26.56 -6.18 26.97
C LYS A 43 26.99 -7.66 27.13
N TYR A 44 26.80 -8.47 26.09
CA TYR A 44 27.13 -9.90 26.03
C TYR A 44 28.24 -10.25 25.03
N GLY A 45 29.03 -9.29 24.56
CA GLY A 45 30.26 -9.55 23.78
C GLY A 45 30.07 -9.98 22.34
N LYS A 46 28.87 -9.90 21.79
CA LYS A 46 28.61 -10.15 20.34
C LYS A 46 28.46 -8.83 19.60
N GLU A 47 29.13 -8.71 18.49
CA GLU A 47 28.97 -7.57 17.57
C GLU A 47 27.61 -7.67 16.88
N ARG A 48 26.93 -6.53 16.77
CA ARG A 48 25.69 -6.43 15.95
C ARG A 48 26.06 -6.52 14.48
N GLN A 49 25.27 -7.25 13.71
CA GLN A 49 25.46 -7.41 12.28
C GLN A 49 24.26 -6.80 11.53
N VAL A 50 24.56 -6.02 10.50
CA VAL A 50 23.55 -5.42 9.62
C VAL A 50 23.80 -5.91 8.20
N PHE A 51 22.78 -6.49 7.58
CA PHE A 51 22.82 -7.02 6.22
C PHE A 51 21.83 -6.29 5.33
N ASN A 52 22.27 -5.90 4.14
CA ASN A 52 21.35 -5.55 3.07
C ASN A 52 20.86 -6.86 2.44
N SER A 53 19.68 -7.31 2.86
CA SER A 53 19.12 -8.61 2.45
C SER A 53 18.25 -8.52 1.19
N GLY A 54 17.92 -7.32 0.75
CA GLY A 54 16.80 -7.13 -0.16
C GLY A 54 15.45 -7.28 0.54
N ASP A 55 14.38 -7.11 -0.21
CA ASP A 55 13.02 -7.12 0.32
C ASP A 55 12.35 -8.48 0.08
N ILE A 56 12.14 -9.23 1.15
CA ILE A 56 11.44 -10.53 1.08
C ILE A 56 10.01 -10.42 0.51
N MET A 57 9.38 -9.26 0.63
CA MET A 57 8.07 -9.07 -0.01
C MET A 57 8.17 -9.12 -1.53
N TYR A 58 9.29 -8.64 -2.11
CA TYR A 58 9.53 -8.75 -3.54
C TYR A 58 9.58 -10.21 -4.01
N ASP A 59 10.40 -11.04 -3.34
CA ASP A 59 10.49 -12.46 -3.64
C ASP A 59 9.14 -13.16 -3.50
N ASN A 60 8.41 -12.82 -2.43
CA ASN A 60 7.09 -13.37 -2.14
C ASN A 60 6.08 -12.99 -3.23
N SER A 61 6.02 -11.71 -3.60
CA SER A 61 5.12 -11.21 -4.65
C SER A 61 5.42 -11.87 -5.99
N LEU A 62 6.68 -11.99 -6.38
CA LEU A 62 7.09 -12.68 -7.62
C LEU A 62 6.78 -14.18 -7.61
N TYR A 63 6.96 -14.82 -6.45
CA TYR A 63 6.66 -16.24 -6.31
C TYR A 63 5.16 -16.51 -6.49
N PHE A 64 4.31 -15.78 -5.77
CA PHE A 64 2.87 -15.97 -5.81
C PHE A 64 2.21 -15.43 -7.09
N ALA A 65 2.82 -14.46 -7.77
CA ALA A 65 2.36 -14.00 -9.08
C ALA A 65 2.31 -15.10 -10.15
N LYS A 66 3.06 -16.19 -9.95
CA LYS A 66 3.02 -17.37 -10.83
C LYS A 66 1.70 -18.16 -10.70
N PHE A 67 1.03 -18.02 -9.58
CA PHE A 67 -0.20 -18.72 -9.25
C PHE A 67 -1.45 -17.84 -9.31
N SER A 68 -1.29 -16.52 -9.30
CA SER A 68 -2.40 -15.57 -9.24
C SER A 68 -3.35 -15.66 -10.42
N GLY A 69 -2.86 -16.00 -11.61
CA GLY A 69 -3.67 -16.23 -12.82
C GLY A 69 -4.65 -17.41 -12.73
N GLN A 70 -4.58 -18.24 -11.67
CA GLN A 70 -5.58 -19.28 -11.41
C GLN A 70 -6.84 -18.72 -10.76
N THR A 71 -6.79 -17.49 -10.24
CA THR A 71 -7.97 -16.80 -9.72
C THR A 71 -8.85 -16.32 -10.86
N LYS A 72 -10.16 -16.25 -10.62
CA LYS A 72 -11.11 -15.73 -11.60
C LYS A 72 -11.50 -14.28 -11.30
N ILE A 73 -10.72 -13.57 -10.48
CA ILE A 73 -11.10 -12.25 -9.98
C ILE A 73 -11.33 -11.23 -11.10
N LEU A 74 -10.51 -11.24 -12.16
CA LEU A 74 -10.70 -10.35 -13.30
C LEU A 74 -11.98 -10.70 -14.06
N GLU A 75 -12.18 -11.98 -14.38
CA GLU A 75 -13.36 -12.47 -15.09
C GLU A 75 -14.64 -12.17 -14.33
N SER A 76 -14.68 -12.49 -13.02
CA SER A 76 -15.85 -12.30 -12.15
C SER A 76 -16.26 -10.83 -12.01
N ASN A 77 -15.32 -9.90 -12.20
CA ASN A 77 -15.58 -8.47 -12.13
C ASN A 77 -15.59 -7.79 -13.50
N SER A 78 -15.56 -8.56 -14.60
CA SER A 78 -15.53 -8.06 -15.98
C SER A 78 -14.40 -7.04 -16.20
N LEU A 79 -13.20 -7.31 -15.67
CA LEU A 79 -12.02 -6.48 -15.80
C LEU A 79 -11.13 -6.97 -16.93
N GLN A 80 -10.54 -6.03 -17.65
CA GLN A 80 -9.52 -6.32 -18.66
C GLN A 80 -8.14 -5.86 -18.16
N ALA A 81 -7.13 -6.69 -18.30
CA ALA A 81 -5.77 -6.38 -17.89
C ALA A 81 -5.31 -5.03 -18.49
N ASN A 82 -4.66 -4.23 -17.67
CA ASN A 82 -4.17 -2.87 -17.96
C ASN A 82 -5.26 -1.86 -18.41
N ASN A 83 -6.52 -2.15 -18.10
CA ASN A 83 -7.65 -1.26 -18.43
C ASN A 83 -8.56 -0.97 -17.24
N TYR A 84 -8.04 -1.04 -16.03
CA TYR A 84 -8.73 -0.63 -14.81
C TYR A 84 -7.74 -0.05 -13.80
N ILE A 85 -8.26 0.66 -12.82
CA ILE A 85 -7.53 1.19 -11.68
C ILE A 85 -7.87 0.32 -10.47
N LEU A 86 -6.85 -0.11 -9.72
CA LEU A 86 -7.05 -0.72 -8.41
C LEU A 86 -6.97 0.37 -7.33
N ALA A 87 -7.99 0.48 -6.49
CA ALA A 87 -7.96 1.37 -5.33
C ALA A 87 -8.00 0.59 -4.02
N THR A 88 -7.24 1.00 -3.00
CA THR A 88 -7.32 0.47 -1.64
C THR A 88 -7.29 1.60 -0.62
N ILE A 89 -8.27 1.61 0.30
CA ILE A 89 -8.42 2.69 1.30
C ILE A 89 -8.79 2.02 2.63
N HIS A 90 -7.92 2.17 3.64
CA HIS A 90 -8.14 1.55 4.95
C HIS A 90 -7.45 2.25 6.12
N ARG A 91 -6.54 3.21 5.86
CA ARG A 91 -5.85 3.95 6.93
C ARG A 91 -6.83 4.83 7.71
N ASP A 92 -6.64 4.87 9.02
CA ASP A 92 -7.46 5.65 9.95
C ASP A 92 -7.49 7.14 9.60
N ASN A 93 -6.35 7.73 9.25
CA ASN A 93 -6.27 9.13 8.82
C ASN A 93 -7.23 9.47 7.68
N ASN A 94 -7.50 8.53 6.78
CA ASN A 94 -8.43 8.71 5.67
C ASN A 94 -9.85 8.30 6.03
N THR A 95 -10.00 7.13 6.68
CA THR A 95 -11.34 6.55 6.93
C THR A 95 -12.08 7.21 8.09
N ASP A 96 -11.36 7.69 9.13
CA ASP A 96 -11.95 8.29 10.33
C ASP A 96 -12.24 9.78 10.17
N ASN A 97 -11.65 10.42 9.16
CA ASN A 97 -11.92 11.82 8.83
C ASN A 97 -12.95 11.90 7.67
N PRO A 98 -14.19 12.35 7.94
CA PRO A 98 -15.25 12.41 6.93
C PRO A 98 -14.87 13.25 5.71
N ALA A 99 -14.20 14.39 5.90
CA ALA A 99 -13.83 15.28 4.80
C ALA A 99 -12.80 14.62 3.86
N ARG A 100 -11.82 13.91 4.41
CA ARG A 100 -10.83 13.18 3.62
C ARG A 100 -11.45 12.01 2.87
N LEU A 101 -12.25 11.20 3.56
CA LEU A 101 -12.93 10.06 2.94
C LEU A 101 -13.85 10.52 1.82
N GLU A 102 -14.60 11.60 2.05
CA GLU A 102 -15.48 12.18 1.04
C GLU A 102 -14.71 12.71 -0.17
N SER A 103 -13.59 13.41 0.06
CA SER A 103 -12.68 13.89 -1.01
C SER A 103 -12.18 12.74 -1.87
N ILE A 104 -11.70 11.66 -1.25
CA ILE A 104 -11.20 10.48 -1.98
C ILE A 104 -12.33 9.86 -2.83
N PHE A 105 -13.51 9.60 -2.28
CA PHE A 105 -14.59 8.98 -3.06
C PHE A 105 -15.13 9.88 -4.17
N ARG A 106 -15.17 11.20 -3.98
CA ARG A 106 -15.50 12.15 -5.04
C ARG A 106 -14.46 12.10 -6.17
N ALA A 107 -13.17 12.05 -5.83
CA ALA A 107 -12.09 11.94 -6.81
C ALA A 107 -12.16 10.62 -7.59
N LEU A 108 -12.39 9.49 -6.91
CA LEU A 108 -12.53 8.19 -7.57
C LEU A 108 -13.73 8.16 -8.53
N LEU A 109 -14.89 8.69 -8.11
CA LEU A 109 -16.05 8.80 -9.00
C LEU A 109 -15.76 9.71 -10.20
N HIS A 110 -15.14 10.86 -9.98
CA HIS A 110 -14.78 11.79 -11.05
C HIS A 110 -13.87 11.12 -12.08
N ILE A 111 -12.77 10.52 -11.63
CA ILE A 111 -11.82 9.81 -12.50
C ILE A 111 -12.54 8.70 -13.30
N SER A 112 -13.35 7.88 -12.62
CA SER A 112 -14.03 6.77 -13.30
C SER A 112 -14.95 7.22 -14.44
N TYR A 113 -15.67 8.32 -14.25
CA TYR A 113 -16.59 8.84 -15.27
C TYR A 113 -15.92 9.64 -16.35
N GLU A 114 -14.95 10.52 -16.04
CA GLU A 114 -14.23 11.34 -17.01
C GLU A 114 -13.37 10.49 -17.94
N ASP A 115 -12.61 9.54 -17.36
CA ASP A 115 -11.71 8.68 -18.12
C ASP A 115 -12.41 7.42 -18.66
N LYS A 116 -13.68 7.20 -18.30
CA LYS A 116 -14.46 6.00 -18.64
C LYS A 116 -13.70 4.72 -18.33
N ILE A 117 -13.11 4.67 -17.13
CA ILE A 117 -12.28 3.58 -16.68
C ILE A 117 -12.88 2.91 -15.43
N ASP A 118 -12.88 1.60 -15.40
CA ASP A 118 -13.27 0.87 -14.21
C ASP A 118 -12.29 1.12 -13.07
N ILE A 119 -12.81 1.43 -11.89
CA ILE A 119 -12.04 1.43 -10.64
C ILE A 119 -12.57 0.29 -9.78
N ILE A 120 -11.71 -0.66 -9.42
CA ILE A 120 -12.07 -1.73 -8.49
C ILE A 120 -11.52 -1.42 -7.11
N LEU A 121 -12.38 -1.52 -6.10
CA LEU A 121 -12.06 -1.23 -4.70
C LEU A 121 -12.48 -2.42 -3.82
N PRO A 122 -11.56 -3.34 -3.50
CA PRO A 122 -11.78 -4.33 -2.44
C PRO A 122 -11.98 -3.61 -1.11
N LEU A 123 -13.18 -3.75 -0.53
CA LEU A 123 -13.55 -3.02 0.68
C LEU A 123 -12.94 -3.65 1.92
N HIS A 124 -11.96 -2.96 2.51
CA HIS A 124 -11.52 -3.32 3.86
C HIS A 124 -12.68 -3.19 4.86
N PRO A 125 -12.84 -4.11 5.84
CA PRO A 125 -13.95 -4.07 6.82
C PRO A 125 -14.10 -2.73 7.54
N ARG A 126 -12.99 -2.04 7.83
CA ARG A 126 -13.01 -0.70 8.41
C ARG A 126 -13.69 0.31 7.49
N THR A 127 -13.30 0.34 6.24
CA THR A 127 -13.82 1.28 5.23
C THR A 127 -15.30 1.01 4.99
N SER A 128 -15.68 -0.25 4.78
CA SER A 128 -17.08 -0.66 4.63
C SER A 128 -17.96 -0.18 5.79
N LYS A 129 -17.48 -0.29 7.02
CA LYS A 129 -18.20 0.13 8.24
C LYS A 129 -18.32 1.66 8.36
N LEU A 130 -17.34 2.41 7.89
CA LEU A 130 -17.26 3.86 8.07
C LEU A 130 -17.88 4.65 6.92
N MET A 131 -17.88 4.12 5.69
CA MET A 131 -18.48 4.77 4.53
C MET A 131 -19.89 5.30 4.78
N PRO A 132 -20.88 4.50 5.27
CA PRO A 132 -22.25 4.98 5.46
C PRO A 132 -22.39 6.03 6.57
N LYS A 133 -21.36 6.20 7.40
CA LYS A 133 -21.34 7.18 8.50
C LYS A 133 -20.63 8.46 8.13
N ASN A 134 -19.57 8.36 7.32
CA ASN A 134 -18.63 9.44 7.05
C ASN A 134 -18.80 10.05 5.65
N LEU A 135 -19.56 9.42 4.75
CA LEU A 135 -19.95 10.04 3.49
C LEU A 135 -21.32 10.70 3.64
N SER A 136 -21.54 11.80 2.91
CA SER A 136 -22.91 12.34 2.77
C SER A 136 -23.81 11.30 2.10
N PRO A 137 -25.11 11.24 2.45
CA PRO A 137 -26.05 10.25 1.87
C PRO A 137 -26.04 10.28 0.34
N GLU A 138 -26.02 11.47 -0.25
CA GLU A 138 -25.98 11.64 -1.71
C GLU A 138 -24.70 11.03 -2.34
N LEU A 139 -23.55 11.24 -1.72
CA LEU A 139 -22.29 10.66 -2.22
C LEU A 139 -22.26 9.14 -2.02
N TYR A 140 -22.71 8.66 -0.87
CA TYR A 140 -22.79 7.23 -0.59
C TYR A 140 -23.64 6.51 -1.63
N ASP A 141 -24.84 7.05 -1.96
CA ASP A 141 -25.72 6.48 -2.98
C ASP A 141 -25.05 6.48 -4.37
N LYS A 142 -24.38 7.56 -4.75
CA LYS A 142 -23.62 7.62 -6.01
C LYS A 142 -22.51 6.58 -6.08
N VAL A 143 -21.79 6.37 -4.98
CA VAL A 143 -20.69 5.39 -4.89
C VAL A 143 -21.24 3.97 -5.03
N VAL A 144 -22.28 3.63 -4.29
CA VAL A 144 -22.88 2.28 -4.29
C VAL A 144 -23.57 1.95 -5.61
N GLN A 145 -24.17 2.94 -6.29
CA GLN A 145 -24.86 2.75 -7.56
C GLN A 145 -23.94 2.88 -8.79
N SER A 146 -22.68 3.23 -8.60
CA SER A 146 -21.75 3.41 -9.72
C SER A 146 -21.48 2.10 -10.44
N SER A 147 -21.58 2.12 -11.76
CA SER A 147 -21.21 0.98 -12.60
C SER A 147 -19.71 0.91 -12.88
N LEU A 148 -18.99 2.02 -12.73
CA LEU A 148 -17.55 2.13 -13.00
C LEU A 148 -16.68 2.09 -11.74
N LEU A 149 -17.20 2.55 -10.58
CA LEU A 149 -16.55 2.36 -9.29
C LEU A 149 -17.10 1.09 -8.63
N LYS A 150 -16.40 -0.02 -8.84
CA LYS A 150 -16.81 -1.35 -8.40
C LYS A 150 -16.34 -1.63 -6.98
N LEU A 151 -17.24 -1.57 -6.03
CA LEU A 151 -16.99 -2.00 -4.66
C LEU A 151 -17.16 -3.51 -4.57
N ILE A 152 -16.14 -4.22 -4.09
CA ILE A 152 -16.19 -5.68 -3.94
C ILE A 152 -15.85 -6.09 -2.50
N GLU A 153 -16.23 -7.30 -2.13
CA GLU A 153 -15.82 -7.90 -0.86
C GLU A 153 -14.29 -7.99 -0.74
N PRO A 154 -13.77 -8.10 0.49
CA PRO A 154 -12.35 -8.36 0.70
C PRO A 154 -11.88 -9.57 -0.10
N VAL A 155 -10.77 -9.42 -0.79
CA VAL A 155 -10.21 -10.47 -1.65
C VAL A 155 -9.09 -11.24 -0.93
N SER A 156 -8.82 -12.45 -1.40
CA SER A 156 -7.69 -13.24 -0.93
C SER A 156 -6.35 -12.64 -1.39
N PHE A 157 -5.26 -13.08 -0.79
CA PHE A 157 -3.90 -12.63 -1.15
C PHE A 157 -3.58 -12.87 -2.63
N LEU A 158 -3.92 -14.03 -3.18
CA LEU A 158 -3.68 -14.34 -4.61
C LEU A 158 -4.53 -13.48 -5.54
N GLU A 159 -5.78 -13.21 -5.16
CA GLU A 159 -6.64 -12.30 -5.92
C GLU A 159 -6.12 -10.87 -5.88
N MET A 160 -5.60 -10.42 -4.73
CA MET A 160 -4.98 -9.09 -4.62
C MET A 160 -3.77 -8.97 -5.54
N ILE A 161 -2.86 -9.94 -5.54
CA ILE A 161 -1.72 -9.99 -6.47
C ILE A 161 -2.19 -9.95 -7.93
N GLU A 162 -3.25 -10.69 -8.27
CA GLU A 162 -3.77 -10.68 -9.64
C GLU A 162 -4.35 -9.31 -10.02
N LEU A 163 -5.03 -8.64 -9.09
CA LEU A 163 -5.53 -7.27 -9.30
C LEU A 163 -4.38 -6.27 -9.44
N GLU A 164 -3.37 -6.33 -8.59
CA GLU A 164 -2.22 -5.44 -8.63
C GLU A 164 -1.42 -5.58 -9.92
N LYS A 165 -1.07 -6.82 -10.26
CA LYS A 165 -0.28 -7.18 -11.44
C LYS A 165 -0.92 -6.74 -12.76
N ASN A 166 -2.24 -6.74 -12.83
CA ASN A 166 -2.99 -6.42 -14.05
C ASN A 166 -3.63 -5.02 -14.04
N ALA A 167 -3.46 -4.24 -12.99
CA ALA A 167 -3.94 -2.86 -12.95
C ALA A 167 -3.19 -1.96 -13.95
N LYS A 168 -3.85 -0.95 -14.47
CA LYS A 168 -3.23 0.15 -15.21
C LYS A 168 -2.52 1.12 -14.27
N LEU A 169 -3.11 1.34 -13.09
CA LEU A 169 -2.68 2.27 -12.05
C LEU A 169 -3.18 1.75 -10.71
N VAL A 170 -2.41 1.98 -9.65
CA VAL A 170 -2.82 1.69 -8.27
C VAL A 170 -3.00 3.00 -7.51
N ILE A 171 -4.11 3.14 -6.78
CA ILE A 171 -4.39 4.25 -5.86
C ILE A 171 -4.50 3.67 -4.46
N THR A 172 -3.63 4.07 -3.53
CA THR A 172 -3.58 3.40 -2.22
C THR A 172 -3.11 4.30 -1.08
N ASP A 173 -3.60 4.00 0.12
CA ASP A 173 -3.04 4.49 1.39
C ASP A 173 -2.22 3.42 2.14
N SER A 174 -2.08 2.22 1.56
CA SER A 174 -1.34 1.09 2.13
C SER A 174 0.15 1.15 1.79
N GLY A 175 1.03 1.08 2.80
CA GLY A 175 2.47 0.97 2.58
C GLY A 175 2.89 -0.33 1.86
N GLY A 176 2.20 -1.44 2.11
CA GLY A 176 2.45 -2.72 1.43
C GLY A 176 2.11 -2.66 -0.05
N VAL A 177 0.90 -2.21 -0.38
CA VAL A 177 0.41 -2.09 -1.76
C VAL A 177 1.25 -1.11 -2.60
N GLN A 178 1.82 -0.06 -1.99
CA GLN A 178 2.78 0.82 -2.68
C GLN A 178 3.99 0.03 -3.19
N LYS A 179 4.54 -0.86 -2.37
CA LYS A 179 5.68 -1.72 -2.75
C LYS A 179 5.27 -2.74 -3.80
N GLU A 180 4.14 -3.40 -3.61
CA GLU A 180 3.63 -4.41 -4.55
C GLU A 180 3.34 -3.79 -5.91
N ALA A 181 2.74 -2.59 -5.97
CA ALA A 181 2.60 -1.83 -7.20
C ALA A 181 3.94 -1.60 -7.90
N PHE A 182 4.97 -1.18 -7.16
CA PHE A 182 6.32 -1.01 -7.69
C PHE A 182 6.92 -2.34 -8.19
N PHE A 183 6.73 -3.43 -7.47
CA PHE A 183 7.22 -4.75 -7.87
C PHE A 183 6.60 -5.27 -9.17
N PHE A 184 5.34 -4.89 -9.41
CA PHE A 184 4.61 -5.21 -10.65
C PHE A 184 4.71 -4.12 -11.72
N GLU A 185 5.62 -3.14 -11.54
CA GLU A 185 5.86 -2.04 -12.49
C GLU A 185 4.60 -1.21 -12.78
N LYS A 186 3.77 -1.00 -11.75
CA LYS A 186 2.54 -0.20 -11.86
C LYS A 186 2.75 1.17 -11.25
N PRO A 187 2.33 2.25 -11.96
CA PRO A 187 2.28 3.58 -11.36
C PRO A 187 1.40 3.58 -10.12
N CYS A 188 1.80 4.35 -9.10
CA CYS A 188 1.11 4.38 -7.83
C CYS A 188 0.78 5.81 -7.40
N VAL A 189 -0.49 6.07 -7.08
CA VAL A 189 -0.95 7.30 -6.41
C VAL A 189 -1.10 7.01 -4.92
N ILE A 190 -0.40 7.78 -4.10
CA ILE A 190 -0.29 7.56 -2.66
C ILE A 190 -1.17 8.57 -1.94
N LEU A 191 -2.27 8.10 -1.34
CA LEU A 191 -3.26 8.89 -0.60
C LEU A 191 -2.79 9.13 0.84
N ARG A 192 -1.59 9.68 0.99
CA ARG A 192 -0.96 10.00 2.27
C ARG A 192 -0.10 11.25 2.13
N PRO A 193 0.11 12.03 3.21
CA PRO A 193 1.01 13.18 3.18
C PRO A 193 2.48 12.81 3.06
N GLU A 194 2.84 11.57 3.39
CA GLU A 194 4.21 11.04 3.38
C GLU A 194 4.22 9.53 3.11
N THR A 195 5.38 9.00 2.77
CA THR A 195 5.58 7.57 2.60
C THR A 195 6.90 7.11 3.24
N GLU A 196 6.91 5.89 3.76
CA GLU A 196 8.12 5.20 4.21
C GLU A 196 9.01 4.76 3.03
N TRP A 197 8.42 4.64 1.84
CA TRP A 197 9.09 4.13 0.63
C TRP A 197 9.51 5.27 -0.28
N VAL A 198 10.41 6.11 0.24
CA VAL A 198 10.91 7.30 -0.48
C VAL A 198 11.54 6.95 -1.82
N GLU A 199 12.08 5.74 -1.96
CA GLU A 199 12.67 5.25 -3.20
C GLU A 199 11.65 5.13 -4.32
N ILE A 200 10.41 4.72 -4.04
CA ILE A 200 9.34 4.60 -5.04
C ILE A 200 9.03 5.97 -5.66
N VAL A 201 8.97 7.00 -4.82
CA VAL A 201 8.74 8.38 -5.26
C VAL A 201 9.96 8.93 -6.00
N ALA A 202 11.17 8.69 -5.49
CA ALA A 202 12.42 9.13 -6.10
C ALA A 202 12.63 8.54 -7.52
N HIS A 203 12.17 7.32 -7.75
CA HIS A 203 12.20 6.68 -9.09
C HIS A 203 11.04 7.08 -9.99
N GLY A 204 10.15 7.94 -9.55
CA GLY A 204 9.00 8.38 -10.34
C GLY A 204 7.89 7.33 -10.51
N ALA A 205 7.94 6.24 -9.76
CA ALA A 205 6.94 5.19 -9.80
C ALA A 205 5.73 5.48 -8.89
N GLY A 206 5.86 6.41 -7.96
CA GLY A 206 4.80 6.84 -7.05
C GLY A 206 4.68 8.36 -6.97
N VAL A 207 3.45 8.85 -6.79
CA VAL A 207 3.14 10.26 -6.56
C VAL A 207 2.35 10.40 -5.26
N ILE A 208 2.83 11.25 -4.37
CA ILE A 208 2.12 11.59 -3.13
C ILE A 208 1.12 12.71 -3.46
N THR A 209 -0.17 12.45 -3.18
CA THR A 209 -1.24 13.44 -3.44
C THR A 209 -1.93 13.91 -2.17
N ASP A 210 -1.71 13.18 -1.05
CA ASP A 210 -2.55 13.27 0.13
C ASP A 210 -4.04 12.94 -0.20
N ALA A 211 -5.02 13.48 0.56
CA ALA A 211 -6.45 13.19 0.38
C ALA A 211 -7.32 14.42 0.63
#